data_a45d65cf4434a084948dd0a04cc7008d
#
_entry.id   a45d65cf4434a084948dd0a04cc7008d
#
_cell.length_a   1.000
_cell.length_b   1.000
_cell.length_c   1.000
_cell.angle_alpha   90.00
_cell.angle_beta   90.00
_cell.angle_gamma   90.00
#
_symmetry.space_group_name_H-M   'P 1'
#
loop_
_entity.id
_entity.type
_entity.pdbx_description
1 polymer ?
#
loop_
_entity_poly.entity_id
_entity_poly.type
_entity_poly.pdbx_seq_one_letter_code
_entity_poly.pdbx_strand_id
1 'polypeptide(L)'
;MEAGETAQHTRAAGRAARRDARRAAAGTLAFVESPVQLLNVLEWAYREQATDLTVVVLAPHDPMTRGQLRRMAELAREEGFSVRWEEARGGASAPLRTIGGLTPRLRRAGRVVIGDPFSRYVQLLLTLTGARDLVVVDDGTATMEFITQLANGERLVRWHRHGGRGPRDLLFAFAPCAAAARRRLTPGGRRTVALFTSMPVGPPPGITLLSNEFAWTTRRFGPPRLTRGADIVGTSLVETGVVDPDRYLAAVAALARDHGATRYFAHRRESATKLHRIATETGLEVVRPDLPLELIARRGPVGRLVLSFPSTVVHTLPLALAGTGVGVAVCDIDPTWLTSKASPRAESFLSGVTGTARGVRRLPAAPAPPSAPGTPGAEPPHVTPEATGTPDSGNKRNRY
;
A
#
# COMPACT_ATOMS: atom_id res chain seq x y z
N MET A 1 40.07 35.97 18.05
CA MET A 1 39.39 35.11 17.04
C MET A 1 38.07 34.48 17.53
N GLU A 2 37.93 34.15 18.80
CA GLU A 2 36.72 33.52 19.39
C GLU A 2 35.41 34.35 19.33
N ALA A 3 35.50 35.68 19.46
CA ALA A 3 34.30 36.55 19.42
C ALA A 3 33.58 36.54 18.06
N GLY A 4 34.29 36.27 16.97
CA GLY A 4 33.72 36.22 15.61
C GLY A 4 32.94 34.91 15.34
N GLU A 5 33.40 33.79 15.88
CA GLU A 5 32.75 32.49 15.74
C GLU A 5 31.45 32.40 16.53
N THR A 6 31.44 32.93 17.74
CA THR A 6 30.26 32.98 18.62
C THR A 6 29.15 33.84 17.98
N ALA A 7 29.49 34.97 17.37
CA ALA A 7 28.54 35.85 16.68
C ALA A 7 27.98 35.20 15.40
N GLN A 8 28.77 34.42 14.68
CA GLN A 8 28.29 33.65 13.52
C GLN A 8 27.35 32.52 13.92
N HIS A 9 27.66 31.75 14.97
CA HIS A 9 26.79 30.71 15.51
C HIS A 9 25.44 31.24 15.99
N THR A 10 25.43 32.36 16.71
CA THR A 10 24.22 33.02 17.21
C THR A 10 23.35 33.54 16.05
N ARG A 11 23.97 34.11 15.01
CA ARG A 11 23.25 34.54 13.80
C ARG A 11 22.70 33.38 12.98
N ALA A 12 23.41 32.26 12.90
CA ALA A 12 22.95 31.03 12.23
C ALA A 12 21.75 30.41 12.99
N ALA A 13 21.83 30.30 14.33
CA ALA A 13 20.73 29.82 15.18
C ALA A 13 19.49 30.73 15.08
N GLY A 14 19.67 32.06 15.11
CA GLY A 14 18.57 33.03 14.95
C GLY A 14 17.92 32.95 13.53
N ARG A 15 18.70 32.67 12.49
CA ARG A 15 18.16 32.47 11.14
C ARG A 15 17.41 31.14 11.02
N ALA A 16 17.89 30.09 11.69
CA ALA A 16 17.20 28.80 11.75
C ALA A 16 15.86 28.93 12.50
N ALA A 17 15.84 29.52 13.67
CA ALA A 17 14.63 29.77 14.47
C ALA A 17 13.59 30.63 13.72
N ARG A 18 14.01 31.70 13.04
CA ARG A 18 13.11 32.51 12.18
C ARG A 18 12.60 31.74 10.96
N ARG A 19 13.38 30.82 10.44
CA ARG A 19 12.99 29.95 9.33
C ARG A 19 11.94 28.95 9.79
N ASP A 20 12.10 28.40 10.99
CA ASP A 20 11.16 27.43 11.57
C ASP A 20 9.86 28.11 12.01
N ALA A 21 9.91 29.30 12.57
CA ALA A 21 8.74 30.14 12.84
C ALA A 21 7.96 30.54 11.57
N ARG A 22 8.66 30.87 10.47
CA ARG A 22 8.02 31.10 9.17
C ARG A 22 7.46 29.81 8.53
N ARG A 23 8.06 28.65 8.78
CA ARG A 23 7.53 27.34 8.38
C ARG A 23 6.25 27.00 9.14
N ALA A 24 6.22 27.23 10.45
CA ALA A 24 5.05 27.04 11.29
C ALA A 24 3.89 27.97 10.91
N ALA A 25 4.20 29.21 10.46
CA ALA A 25 3.20 30.19 9.99
C ALA A 25 2.69 29.94 8.56
N ALA A 26 3.37 29.11 7.77
CA ALA A 26 2.95 28.76 6.43
C ALA A 26 2.31 27.36 6.46
N GLY A 27 0.98 27.27 6.40
CA GLY A 27 0.17 26.07 6.57
C GLY A 27 0.70 24.83 5.83
N THR A 28 0.40 23.66 6.38
CA THR A 28 0.74 22.36 5.81
C THR A 28 -0.44 21.79 5.03
N LEU A 29 -0.19 21.31 3.81
CA LEU A 29 -1.17 20.57 3.01
C LEU A 29 -0.74 19.11 2.88
N ALA A 30 -1.63 18.18 3.21
CA ALA A 30 -1.41 16.76 3.00
C ALA A 30 -2.37 16.22 1.93
N PHE A 31 -1.86 15.48 0.95
CA PHE A 31 -2.64 14.85 -0.13
C PHE A 31 -2.65 13.35 0.04
N VAL A 32 -3.85 12.78 0.17
CA VAL A 32 -4.05 11.35 0.42
C VAL A 32 -5.12 10.76 -0.51
N GLU A 33 -4.93 9.51 -0.92
CA GLU A 33 -5.82 8.75 -1.80
C GLU A 33 -6.24 7.40 -1.19
N SER A 34 -5.64 7.03 -0.06
CA SER A 34 -5.93 5.77 0.63
C SER A 34 -6.00 5.94 2.15
N PRO A 35 -6.71 5.03 2.86
CA PRO A 35 -6.80 5.06 4.32
C PRO A 35 -5.44 4.95 5.02
N VAL A 36 -4.54 4.13 4.47
CA VAL A 36 -3.18 3.94 5.01
C VAL A 36 -2.35 5.21 4.86
N GLN A 37 -2.44 5.91 3.73
CA GLN A 37 -1.77 7.19 3.57
C GLN A 37 -2.27 8.22 4.60
N LEU A 38 -3.59 8.26 4.87
CA LEU A 38 -4.13 9.17 5.88
C LEU A 38 -3.69 8.77 7.30
N LEU A 39 -3.62 7.47 7.60
CA LEU A 39 -3.04 6.99 8.85
C LEU A 39 -1.60 7.50 9.01
N ASN A 40 -0.78 7.33 7.99
CA ASN A 40 0.62 7.77 8.01
C ASN A 40 0.77 9.29 8.07
N VAL A 41 -0.19 10.06 7.54
CA VAL A 41 -0.25 11.52 7.74
C VAL A 41 -0.54 11.87 9.20
N LEU A 42 -1.44 11.15 9.88
CA LEU A 42 -1.73 11.37 11.31
C LEU A 42 -0.54 11.00 12.19
N GLU A 43 0.13 9.89 11.91
CA GLU A 43 1.37 9.49 12.59
C GLU A 43 2.48 10.54 12.43
N TRP A 44 2.66 11.00 11.19
CA TRP A 44 3.62 12.06 10.89
C TRP A 44 3.26 13.36 11.60
N ALA A 45 2.00 13.78 11.56
CA ALA A 45 1.53 15.00 12.21
C ALA A 45 1.73 14.97 13.72
N TYR A 46 1.48 13.81 14.33
CA TYR A 46 1.72 13.59 15.77
C TYR A 46 3.21 13.70 16.11
N ARG A 47 4.08 13.04 15.34
CA ARG A 47 5.54 13.11 15.54
C ARG A 47 6.09 14.52 15.40
N GLU A 48 5.64 15.24 14.37
CA GLU A 48 6.10 16.60 14.06
C GLU A 48 5.35 17.70 14.86
N GLN A 49 4.41 17.29 15.70
CA GLN A 49 3.55 18.21 16.47
C GLN A 49 2.89 19.28 15.58
N ALA A 50 2.40 18.84 14.40
CA ALA A 50 1.80 19.72 13.42
C ALA A 50 0.46 20.28 13.94
N THR A 51 0.30 21.61 13.93
CA THR A 51 -0.93 22.28 14.41
C THR A 51 -1.76 22.85 13.27
N ASP A 52 -1.15 23.31 12.18
CA ASP A 52 -1.82 23.87 11.01
C ASP A 52 -1.72 22.89 9.84
N LEU A 53 -2.57 21.85 9.86
CA LEU A 53 -2.64 20.82 8.85
C LEU A 53 -4.00 20.79 8.18
N THR A 54 -4.02 20.92 6.85
CA THR A 54 -5.19 20.65 6.03
C THR A 54 -4.95 19.36 5.24
N VAL A 55 -5.73 18.33 5.53
CA VAL A 55 -5.75 17.09 4.77
C VAL A 55 -6.68 17.23 3.57
N VAL A 56 -6.19 17.00 2.38
CA VAL A 56 -6.94 16.97 1.14
C VAL A 56 -7.08 15.52 0.68
N VAL A 57 -8.27 14.97 0.83
CA VAL A 57 -8.61 13.63 0.36
C VAL A 57 -8.97 13.69 -1.12
N LEU A 58 -8.15 13.09 -1.97
CA LEU A 58 -8.43 12.91 -3.40
C LEU A 58 -9.20 11.61 -3.59
N ALA A 59 -10.52 11.69 -3.60
CA ALA A 59 -11.42 10.55 -3.48
C ALA A 59 -11.17 9.48 -4.54
N PRO A 60 -10.93 8.20 -4.15
CA PRO A 60 -10.85 7.08 -5.08
C PRO A 60 -12.24 6.68 -5.60
N HIS A 61 -12.29 5.84 -6.65
CA HIS A 61 -13.56 5.30 -7.15
C HIS A 61 -14.11 4.16 -6.30
N ASP A 62 -13.23 3.35 -5.73
CA ASP A 62 -13.61 2.16 -4.97
C ASP A 62 -14.45 2.50 -3.72
N PRO A 63 -15.68 1.97 -3.60
CA PRO A 63 -16.59 2.30 -2.50
C PRO A 63 -16.05 1.92 -1.12
N MET A 64 -15.37 0.77 -1.01
CA MET A 64 -14.78 0.29 0.25
C MET A 64 -13.70 1.26 0.73
N THR A 65 -12.75 1.60 -0.15
CA THR A 65 -11.68 2.55 0.15
C THR A 65 -12.26 3.93 0.52
N ARG A 66 -13.34 4.36 -0.14
CA ARG A 66 -14.04 5.61 0.21
C ARG A 66 -14.65 5.56 1.61
N GLY A 67 -15.28 4.45 1.96
CA GLY A 67 -15.85 4.24 3.30
C GLY A 67 -14.78 4.33 4.39
N GLN A 68 -13.68 3.61 4.23
CA GLN A 68 -12.54 3.66 5.15
C GLN A 68 -11.91 5.06 5.23
N LEU A 69 -11.74 5.75 4.08
CA LEU A 69 -11.22 7.12 4.07
C LEU A 69 -12.13 8.12 4.78
N ARG A 70 -13.45 7.97 4.71
CA ARG A 70 -14.39 8.82 5.46
C ARG A 70 -14.19 8.67 6.96
N ARG A 71 -14.08 7.43 7.46
CA ARG A 71 -13.81 7.17 8.87
C ARG A 71 -12.45 7.71 9.31
N MET A 72 -11.42 7.54 8.49
CA MET A 72 -10.12 8.14 8.75
C MET A 72 -10.16 9.68 8.75
N ALA A 73 -10.99 10.29 7.88
CA ALA A 73 -11.20 11.73 7.85
C ALA A 73 -11.92 12.25 9.11
N GLU A 74 -12.82 11.45 9.69
CA GLU A 74 -13.45 11.74 10.99
C GLU A 74 -12.39 11.75 12.10
N LEU A 75 -11.54 10.74 12.17
CA LEU A 75 -10.43 10.69 13.12
C LEU A 75 -9.49 11.92 12.96
N ALA A 76 -9.19 12.32 11.73
CA ALA A 76 -8.38 13.51 11.50
C ALA A 76 -9.04 14.79 12.02
N ARG A 77 -10.37 14.92 11.90
CA ARG A 77 -11.12 16.07 12.46
C ARG A 77 -11.16 16.03 13.99
N GLU A 78 -11.27 14.86 14.58
CA GLU A 78 -11.19 14.68 16.04
C GLU A 78 -9.84 15.10 16.62
N GLU A 79 -8.75 14.96 15.83
CA GLU A 79 -7.42 15.48 16.16
C GLU A 79 -7.29 17.01 15.89
N GLY A 80 -8.37 17.69 15.47
CA GLY A 80 -8.40 19.13 15.22
C GLY A 80 -7.93 19.54 13.82
N PHE A 81 -7.68 18.61 12.91
CA PHE A 81 -7.22 18.95 11.56
C PHE A 81 -8.37 19.28 10.60
N SER A 82 -8.12 20.22 9.69
CA SER A 82 -9.05 20.53 8.61
C SER A 82 -9.00 19.42 7.55
N VAL A 83 -10.16 18.90 7.13
CA VAL A 83 -10.26 17.89 6.09
C VAL A 83 -11.11 18.38 4.93
N ARG A 84 -10.53 18.40 3.73
CA ARG A 84 -11.21 18.67 2.47
C ARG A 84 -11.37 17.38 1.68
N TRP A 85 -12.58 17.18 1.18
CA TRP A 85 -12.89 16.04 0.31
C TRP A 85 -13.03 16.53 -1.13
N GLU A 86 -12.20 16.01 -2.04
CA GLU A 86 -12.17 16.44 -3.44
C GLU A 86 -12.52 15.26 -4.36
N GLU A 87 -13.60 15.42 -5.14
CA GLU A 87 -14.03 14.45 -6.16
C GLU A 87 -13.20 14.61 -7.44
N ALA A 88 -11.90 14.51 -7.31
CA ALA A 88 -10.94 14.79 -8.38
C ALA A 88 -11.10 13.92 -9.63
N ARG A 89 -11.81 12.79 -9.49
CA ARG A 89 -12.03 11.78 -10.55
C ARG A 89 -13.49 11.73 -11.05
N GLY A 90 -14.33 12.66 -10.62
CA GLY A 90 -15.79 12.68 -10.87
C GLY A 90 -16.21 13.18 -12.25
N GLY A 91 -15.40 13.03 -13.31
CA GLY A 91 -15.72 13.43 -14.68
C GLY A 91 -14.63 14.29 -15.32
N ALA A 92 -14.80 14.66 -16.59
CA ALA A 92 -13.77 15.32 -17.40
C ALA A 92 -13.31 16.68 -16.85
N SER A 93 -14.21 17.48 -16.25
CA SER A 93 -13.89 18.79 -15.69
C SER A 93 -13.47 18.78 -14.22
N ALA A 94 -13.68 17.66 -13.51
CA ALA A 94 -13.38 17.55 -12.07
C ALA A 94 -11.90 17.82 -11.75
N PRO A 95 -10.92 17.29 -12.52
CA PRO A 95 -9.52 17.59 -12.29
C PRO A 95 -9.21 19.08 -12.33
N LEU A 96 -9.70 19.80 -13.33
CA LEU A 96 -9.44 21.23 -13.50
C LEU A 96 -10.04 22.07 -12.37
N ARG A 97 -11.27 21.76 -11.95
CA ARG A 97 -11.91 22.43 -10.81
C ARG A 97 -11.17 22.21 -9.52
N THR A 98 -10.80 20.97 -9.24
CA THR A 98 -10.05 20.63 -8.02
C THR A 98 -8.69 21.33 -8.00
N ILE A 99 -7.95 21.29 -9.11
CA ILE A 99 -6.64 21.97 -9.23
C ILE A 99 -6.80 23.48 -9.06
N GLY A 100 -7.79 24.09 -9.76
CA GLY A 100 -8.05 25.53 -9.64
C GLY A 100 -8.36 25.94 -8.19
N GLY A 101 -9.22 25.18 -7.49
CA GLY A 101 -9.58 25.40 -6.10
C GLY A 101 -8.45 25.22 -5.09
N LEU A 102 -7.46 24.35 -5.42
CA LEU A 102 -6.31 24.07 -4.56
C LEU A 102 -5.12 25.00 -4.82
N THR A 103 -5.00 25.57 -6.03
CA THR A 103 -3.84 26.36 -6.47
C THR A 103 -3.48 27.50 -5.51
N PRO A 104 -4.42 28.33 -4.98
CA PRO A 104 -4.07 29.39 -4.05
C PRO A 104 -3.47 28.89 -2.74
N ARG A 105 -3.96 27.73 -2.24
CA ARG A 105 -3.43 27.09 -1.03
C ARG A 105 -2.07 26.46 -1.29
N LEU A 106 -1.90 25.77 -2.42
CA LEU A 106 -0.62 25.18 -2.84
C LEU A 106 0.51 26.22 -2.94
N ARG A 107 0.19 27.41 -3.44
CA ARG A 107 1.18 28.51 -3.55
C ARG A 107 1.57 29.10 -2.19
N ARG A 108 0.67 29.05 -1.22
CA ARG A 108 0.90 29.58 0.14
C ARG A 108 1.48 28.53 1.09
N ALA A 109 1.32 27.23 0.78
CA ALA A 109 1.81 26.16 1.63
C ALA A 109 3.33 26.23 1.80
N GLY A 110 3.78 26.23 3.04
CA GLY A 110 5.20 26.10 3.38
C GLY A 110 5.67 24.66 3.27
N ARG A 111 4.78 23.73 3.61
CA ARG A 111 5.02 22.27 3.60
C ARG A 111 3.93 21.53 2.81
N VAL A 112 4.33 20.55 2.06
CA VAL A 112 3.42 19.61 1.37
C VAL A 112 3.78 18.19 1.75
N VAL A 113 2.78 17.44 2.22
CA VAL A 113 2.87 16.01 2.55
C VAL A 113 2.10 15.21 1.50
N ILE A 114 2.68 14.16 0.98
CA ILE A 114 2.06 13.31 -0.04
C ILE A 114 2.11 11.84 0.34
N GLY A 115 1.04 11.10 0.06
CA GLY A 115 0.98 9.65 0.28
C GLY A 115 1.46 8.83 -0.93
N ASP A 116 1.12 9.25 -2.16
CA ASP A 116 1.50 8.49 -3.38
C ASP A 116 2.27 9.35 -4.38
N PRO A 117 3.62 9.19 -4.46
CA PRO A 117 4.44 9.90 -5.43
C PRO A 117 4.20 9.49 -6.88
N PHE A 118 3.51 8.36 -7.12
CA PHE A 118 3.17 7.86 -8.46
C PHE A 118 1.80 8.33 -8.95
N SER A 119 0.98 8.90 -8.08
CA SER A 119 -0.31 9.45 -8.48
C SER A 119 -0.12 10.61 -9.44
N ARG A 120 -0.69 10.47 -10.66
CA ARG A 120 -0.65 11.53 -11.68
C ARG A 120 -1.22 12.86 -11.14
N TYR A 121 -2.21 12.75 -10.27
CA TYR A 121 -2.83 13.90 -9.64
C TYR A 121 -1.87 14.60 -8.68
N VAL A 122 -1.25 13.83 -7.80
CA VAL A 122 -0.24 14.33 -6.86
C VAL A 122 0.96 14.91 -7.60
N GLN A 123 1.42 14.24 -8.65
CA GLN A 123 2.51 14.74 -9.50
C GLN A 123 2.20 16.12 -10.10
N LEU A 124 0.98 16.30 -10.60
CA LEU A 124 0.54 17.59 -11.12
C LEU A 124 0.49 18.66 -10.01
N LEU A 125 -0.07 18.36 -8.84
CA LEU A 125 -0.09 19.27 -7.69
C LEU A 125 1.34 19.66 -7.25
N LEU A 126 2.28 18.72 -7.28
CA LEU A 126 3.69 18.98 -6.99
C LEU A 126 4.33 19.96 -7.98
N THR A 127 3.88 20.01 -9.23
CA THR A 127 4.39 21.00 -10.21
C THR A 127 3.90 22.41 -9.91
N LEU A 128 2.76 22.55 -9.25
CA LEU A 128 2.09 23.82 -8.98
C LEU A 128 2.46 24.41 -7.61
N THR A 129 2.99 23.58 -6.69
CA THR A 129 3.34 24.05 -5.36
C THR A 129 4.62 24.86 -5.31
N GLY A 130 4.62 25.93 -4.50
CA GLY A 130 5.82 26.68 -4.13
C GLY A 130 6.54 26.12 -2.89
N ALA A 131 5.97 25.12 -2.22
CA ALA A 131 6.51 24.56 -0.98
C ALA A 131 7.96 24.10 -1.15
N ARG A 132 8.79 24.41 -0.17
CA ARG A 132 10.20 24.00 -0.11
C ARG A 132 10.42 22.79 0.78
N ASP A 133 9.46 22.50 1.64
CA ASP A 133 9.48 21.38 2.55
C ASP A 133 8.49 20.33 2.06
N LEU A 134 9.01 19.20 1.60
CA LEU A 134 8.23 18.11 1.03
C LEU A 134 8.40 16.87 1.89
N VAL A 135 7.30 16.23 2.22
CA VAL A 135 7.29 14.98 2.98
C VAL A 135 6.56 13.92 2.16
N VAL A 136 7.16 12.77 2.00
CA VAL A 136 6.52 11.58 1.46
C VAL A 136 6.20 10.68 2.64
N VAL A 137 4.93 10.37 2.87
CA VAL A 137 4.52 9.38 3.87
C VAL A 137 4.35 8.01 3.22
N ASP A 138 4.47 6.98 4.03
CA ASP A 138 4.46 5.59 3.57
C ASP A 138 3.16 5.20 2.83
N ASP A 139 3.30 4.41 1.79
CA ASP A 139 2.21 3.70 1.07
C ASP A 139 2.62 2.24 0.80
N GLY A 140 3.30 1.65 1.77
CA GLY A 140 3.74 0.26 1.72
C GLY A 140 4.79 -0.01 0.64
N THR A 141 4.50 -0.95 -0.26
CA THR A 141 5.43 -1.33 -1.34
C THR A 141 5.76 -0.19 -2.30
N ALA A 142 4.86 0.77 -2.45
CA ALA A 142 5.10 1.95 -3.28
C ALA A 142 6.27 2.79 -2.76
N THR A 143 6.49 2.83 -1.45
CA THR A 143 7.63 3.52 -0.84
C THR A 143 8.95 2.92 -1.29
N MET A 144 9.06 1.59 -1.31
CA MET A 144 10.27 0.89 -1.76
C MET A 144 10.56 1.17 -3.25
N GLU A 145 9.51 1.11 -4.08
CA GLU A 145 9.61 1.44 -5.51
C GLU A 145 10.02 2.89 -5.73
N PHE A 146 9.44 3.82 -4.98
CA PHE A 146 9.77 5.25 -5.05
C PHE A 146 11.25 5.50 -4.77
N ILE A 147 11.78 4.93 -3.71
CA ILE A 147 13.20 5.09 -3.34
C ILE A 147 14.12 4.53 -4.43
N THR A 148 13.81 3.34 -4.97
CA THR A 148 14.58 2.72 -6.05
C THR A 148 14.60 3.60 -7.31
N GLN A 149 13.43 4.05 -7.79
CA GLN A 149 13.34 4.89 -8.98
C GLN A 149 14.01 6.25 -8.77
N LEU A 150 13.91 6.80 -7.56
CA LEU A 150 14.54 8.08 -7.25
C LEU A 150 16.06 7.95 -7.24
N ALA A 151 16.61 6.89 -6.65
CA ALA A 151 18.06 6.60 -6.62
C ALA A 151 18.62 6.41 -8.03
N ASN A 152 17.87 5.72 -8.90
CA ASN A 152 18.25 5.46 -10.28
C ASN A 152 18.03 6.67 -11.22
N GLY A 153 17.45 7.76 -10.72
CA GLY A 153 17.11 8.91 -11.57
C GLY A 153 15.97 8.64 -12.56
N GLU A 154 15.18 7.59 -12.34
CA GLU A 154 14.09 7.17 -13.21
C GLU A 154 12.87 8.09 -13.08
N ARG A 155 11.93 7.99 -14.02
CA ARG A 155 10.64 8.65 -13.94
C ARG A 155 9.77 7.95 -12.89
N LEU A 156 9.04 8.71 -12.08
CA LEU A 156 8.13 8.14 -11.08
C LEU A 156 6.87 7.56 -11.75
N VAL A 157 6.95 6.28 -12.11
CA VAL A 157 5.86 5.53 -12.77
C VAL A 157 5.74 4.17 -12.12
N ARG A 158 4.54 3.77 -11.70
CA ARG A 158 4.33 2.44 -11.10
C ARG A 158 4.70 1.33 -12.10
N TRP A 159 5.43 0.33 -11.62
CA TRP A 159 5.97 -0.77 -12.43
C TRP A 159 4.93 -1.52 -13.27
N HIS A 160 3.73 -1.75 -12.75
CA HIS A 160 2.65 -2.43 -13.49
C HIS A 160 2.08 -1.60 -14.65
N ARG A 161 2.49 -0.35 -14.82
CA ARG A 161 2.12 0.52 -15.93
C ARG A 161 3.20 0.63 -17.00
N HIS A 162 4.35 0.00 -16.83
CA HIS A 162 5.43 0.03 -17.82
C HIS A 162 5.12 -0.78 -19.10
N GLY A 163 4.13 -1.69 -19.07
CA GLY A 163 3.76 -2.57 -20.19
C GLY A 163 2.61 -2.10 -21.09
N GLY A 164 1.90 -1.03 -20.73
CA GLY A 164 0.69 -0.59 -21.46
C GLY A 164 0.87 0.75 -22.15
N ARG A 165 1.37 0.76 -23.40
CA ARG A 165 1.24 1.92 -24.31
C ARG A 165 -0.17 1.90 -24.93
N GLY A 166 -1.21 2.21 -24.15
CA GLY A 166 -2.52 2.46 -24.73
C GLY A 166 -2.56 3.81 -25.44
N PRO A 167 -3.36 3.98 -26.52
CA PRO A 167 -3.47 5.25 -27.24
C PRO A 167 -3.92 6.43 -26.36
N ARG A 168 -4.56 6.15 -25.22
CA ARG A 168 -4.90 7.16 -24.19
C ARG A 168 -3.71 7.64 -23.37
N ASP A 169 -2.62 6.88 -23.27
CA ASP A 169 -1.39 7.31 -22.58
C ASP A 169 -0.53 8.25 -23.43
N LEU A 170 -0.74 8.25 -24.74
CA LEU A 170 -0.10 9.17 -25.70
C LEU A 170 -0.79 10.54 -25.75
N LEU A 171 -2.08 10.62 -25.44
CA LEU A 171 -2.89 11.85 -25.51
C LEU A 171 -2.70 12.79 -24.32
N PHE A 172 -2.13 12.33 -23.21
CA PHE A 172 -1.91 13.17 -22.05
C PHE A 172 -0.42 13.39 -21.81
N ALA A 173 -0.01 14.65 -21.91
CA ALA A 173 1.31 15.19 -21.61
C ALA A 173 1.79 14.98 -20.15
N PHE A 174 1.55 13.78 -19.55
CA PHE A 174 1.94 13.48 -18.17
C PHE A 174 3.39 13.07 -17.99
N ALA A 175 4.09 12.73 -19.08
CA ALA A 175 5.52 12.45 -19.02
C ALA A 175 6.33 13.64 -18.45
N PRO A 176 6.02 14.91 -18.81
CA PRO A 176 6.63 16.07 -18.17
C PRO A 176 6.33 16.19 -16.68
N CYS A 177 5.10 15.83 -16.25
CA CYS A 177 4.71 15.91 -14.83
C CYS A 177 5.49 14.90 -13.98
N ALA A 178 5.66 13.66 -14.44
CA ALA A 178 6.43 12.64 -13.70
C ALA A 178 7.91 13.05 -13.54
N ALA A 179 8.53 13.61 -14.59
CA ALA A 179 9.88 14.12 -14.52
C ALA A 179 9.98 15.37 -13.62
N ALA A 180 8.99 16.26 -13.68
CA ALA A 180 8.94 17.45 -12.84
C ALA A 180 8.72 17.07 -11.37
N ALA A 181 7.81 16.11 -11.07
CA ALA A 181 7.59 15.58 -9.74
C ALA A 181 8.87 14.95 -9.18
N ARG A 182 9.59 14.15 -9.97
CA ARG A 182 10.90 13.61 -9.56
C ARG A 182 11.86 14.74 -9.19
N ARG A 183 12.00 15.75 -10.05
CA ARG A 183 12.86 16.91 -9.74
C ARG A 183 12.42 17.64 -8.47
N ARG A 184 11.12 17.70 -8.19
CA ARG A 184 10.58 18.28 -6.95
C ARG A 184 10.91 17.44 -5.72
N LEU A 185 10.86 16.11 -5.84
CA LEU A 185 11.15 15.16 -4.77
C LEU A 185 12.64 14.79 -4.66
N THR A 186 13.49 15.35 -5.52
CA THR A 186 14.95 15.28 -5.37
C THR A 186 15.41 16.47 -4.52
N PRO A 187 16.15 16.23 -3.42
CA PRO A 187 16.72 17.31 -2.59
C PRO A 187 17.62 18.23 -3.41
N GLY A 188 17.68 19.50 -3.04
CA GLY A 188 18.61 20.44 -3.69
C GLY A 188 18.27 21.90 -3.47
N GLY A 189 19.28 22.74 -3.44
CA GLY A 189 19.17 24.17 -3.17
C GLY A 189 18.55 24.45 -1.79
N ARG A 190 17.41 25.15 -1.78
CA ARG A 190 16.67 25.49 -0.54
C ARG A 190 15.55 24.50 -0.21
N ARG A 191 15.41 23.38 -0.96
CA ARG A 191 14.35 22.40 -0.79
C ARG A 191 14.82 21.25 0.08
N THR A 192 13.94 20.86 1.02
CA THR A 192 14.12 19.69 1.87
C THR A 192 13.11 18.63 1.45
N VAL A 193 13.53 17.38 1.49
CA VAL A 193 12.66 16.23 1.25
C VAL A 193 12.85 15.27 2.41
N ALA A 194 11.74 14.86 3.04
CA ALA A 194 11.74 13.83 4.07
C ALA A 194 10.89 12.64 3.61
N LEU A 195 11.29 11.45 4.03
CA LEU A 195 10.53 10.22 3.89
C LEU A 195 10.14 9.74 5.28
N PHE A 196 8.84 9.67 5.56
CA PHE A 196 8.29 9.14 6.80
C PHE A 196 7.74 7.74 6.55
N THR A 197 8.38 6.71 7.09
CA THR A 197 8.07 5.32 6.77
C THR A 197 8.41 4.35 7.89
N SER A 198 7.67 3.24 7.96
CA SER A 198 7.98 2.05 8.75
C SER A 198 8.79 0.99 7.96
N MET A 199 8.95 1.22 6.64
CA MET A 199 9.66 0.27 5.79
C MET A 199 11.19 0.34 5.99
N PRO A 200 11.90 -0.80 5.91
CA PRO A 200 13.35 -0.86 6.02
C PRO A 200 14.02 -0.41 4.71
N VAL A 201 13.98 0.88 4.44
CA VAL A 201 14.52 1.48 3.21
C VAL A 201 15.72 2.37 3.50
N GLY A 202 16.68 2.41 2.57
CA GLY A 202 17.79 3.37 2.56
C GLY A 202 17.52 4.44 1.51
N PRO A 203 17.08 5.65 1.89
CA PRO A 203 16.85 6.70 0.91
C PRO A 203 18.16 7.22 0.31
N PRO A 204 18.14 7.77 -0.92
CA PRO A 204 19.30 8.41 -1.52
C PRO A 204 19.77 9.63 -0.71
N PRO A 205 21.04 10.04 -0.88
CA PRO A 205 21.62 11.14 -0.13
C PRO A 205 20.78 12.42 -0.20
N GLY A 206 20.68 13.12 0.93
CA GLY A 206 19.95 14.38 1.07
C GLY A 206 18.46 14.24 1.40
N ILE A 207 17.90 13.03 1.39
CA ILE A 207 16.57 12.76 1.93
C ILE A 207 16.66 12.43 3.42
N THR A 208 15.88 13.13 4.22
CA THR A 208 15.78 12.85 5.65
C THR A 208 14.85 11.68 5.88
N LEU A 209 15.36 10.59 6.47
CA LEU A 209 14.53 9.45 6.88
C LEU A 209 13.93 9.71 8.26
N LEU A 210 12.61 9.59 8.37
CA LEU A 210 11.85 9.69 9.60
C LEU A 210 11.13 8.36 9.85
N SER A 211 11.40 7.71 10.97
CA SER A 211 10.76 6.43 11.31
C SER A 211 9.31 6.64 11.75
N ASN A 212 8.40 5.85 11.20
CA ASN A 212 7.04 5.70 11.72
C ASN A 212 7.00 4.56 12.74
N GLU A 213 6.74 4.90 13.99
CA GLU A 213 6.67 3.98 15.12
C GLU A 213 5.23 3.75 15.61
N PHE A 214 4.23 4.23 14.88
CA PHE A 214 2.81 4.19 15.24
C PHE A 214 2.50 4.80 16.62
N ALA A 215 3.18 5.89 16.95
CA ALA A 215 3.06 6.56 18.24
C ALA A 215 1.67 7.21 18.44
N TRP A 216 1.09 7.82 17.42
CA TRP A 216 -0.28 8.33 17.45
C TRP A 216 -1.30 7.22 17.68
N THR A 217 -1.19 6.13 16.91
CA THR A 217 -2.06 4.94 17.05
C THR A 217 -1.98 4.38 18.46
N THR A 218 -0.78 4.24 18.98
CA THR A 218 -0.53 3.72 20.33
C THR A 218 -1.16 4.61 21.41
N ARG A 219 -1.00 5.91 21.31
CA ARG A 219 -1.60 6.87 22.24
C ARG A 219 -3.12 6.91 22.12
N ARG A 220 -3.65 6.91 20.91
CA ARG A 220 -5.09 7.10 20.64
C ARG A 220 -5.95 5.93 21.10
N PHE A 221 -5.46 4.69 20.94
CA PHE A 221 -6.26 3.50 21.16
C PHE A 221 -5.81 2.65 22.37
N GLY A 222 -4.69 2.97 23.00
CA GLY A 222 -4.16 2.19 24.11
C GLY A 222 -3.86 0.73 23.75
N PRO A 223 -3.68 -0.16 24.73
CA PRO A 223 -3.49 -1.59 24.50
C PRO A 223 -4.83 -2.26 24.14
N PRO A 224 -4.83 -3.21 23.18
CA PRO A 224 -6.03 -3.91 22.78
C PRO A 224 -6.49 -4.94 23.85
N ARG A 225 -7.77 -5.25 23.87
CA ARG A 225 -8.25 -6.44 24.56
C ARG A 225 -7.81 -7.68 23.80
N LEU A 226 -7.13 -8.61 24.50
CA LEU A 226 -6.65 -9.84 23.88
C LEU A 226 -7.73 -10.92 23.93
N THR A 227 -7.91 -11.63 22.82
CA THR A 227 -8.72 -12.85 22.74
C THR A 227 -7.83 -14.10 22.79
N ARG A 228 -8.44 -15.26 23.07
CA ARG A 228 -7.76 -16.54 22.94
C ARG A 228 -7.60 -16.88 21.44
N GLY A 229 -6.53 -17.60 21.10
CA GLY A 229 -6.25 -18.04 19.73
C GLY A 229 -5.53 -17.01 18.91
N ALA A 230 -5.54 -17.23 17.60
CA ALA A 230 -4.89 -16.40 16.61
C ALA A 230 -5.90 -15.72 15.68
N ASP A 231 -5.44 -14.67 15.01
CA ASP A 231 -6.12 -14.02 13.90
C ASP A 231 -5.28 -14.19 12.62
N ILE A 232 -5.93 -14.40 11.49
CA ILE A 232 -5.25 -14.48 10.17
C ILE A 232 -5.53 -13.19 9.40
N VAL A 233 -4.49 -12.63 8.80
CA VAL A 233 -4.58 -11.46 7.92
C VAL A 233 -4.50 -11.90 6.48
N GLY A 234 -5.53 -11.57 5.72
CA GLY A 234 -5.64 -11.86 4.29
C GLY A 234 -4.71 -11.01 3.41
N THR A 235 -4.55 -11.47 2.19
CA THR A 235 -3.72 -10.81 1.17
C THR A 235 -4.39 -10.87 -0.20
N SER A 236 -4.04 -9.93 -1.08
CA SER A 236 -4.53 -9.89 -2.47
C SER A 236 -3.68 -10.71 -3.46
N LEU A 237 -2.83 -11.60 -3.00
CA LEU A 237 -1.93 -12.38 -3.87
C LEU A 237 -2.67 -13.30 -4.84
N VAL A 238 -3.84 -13.81 -4.44
CA VAL A 238 -4.74 -14.60 -5.31
C VAL A 238 -5.39 -13.69 -6.36
N GLU A 239 -5.92 -12.54 -5.96
CA GLU A 239 -6.59 -11.58 -6.85
C GLU A 239 -5.63 -10.94 -7.87
N THR A 240 -4.35 -10.85 -7.52
CA THR A 240 -3.30 -10.40 -8.45
C THR A 240 -2.78 -11.53 -9.34
N GLY A 241 -3.26 -12.75 -9.12
CA GLY A 241 -2.86 -13.93 -9.89
C GLY A 241 -1.44 -14.40 -9.59
N VAL A 242 -0.85 -13.98 -8.49
CA VAL A 242 0.51 -14.38 -8.10
C VAL A 242 0.52 -15.77 -7.46
N VAL A 243 -0.49 -16.06 -6.63
CA VAL A 243 -0.61 -17.30 -5.85
C VAL A 243 -1.86 -18.08 -6.28
N ASP A 244 -1.71 -19.38 -6.37
CA ASP A 244 -2.81 -20.31 -6.65
C ASP A 244 -3.87 -20.27 -5.54
N PRO A 245 -5.18 -20.15 -5.88
CA PRO A 245 -6.24 -20.00 -4.89
C PRO A 245 -6.40 -21.21 -3.98
N ASP A 246 -6.23 -22.43 -4.50
CA ASP A 246 -6.46 -23.66 -3.73
C ASP A 246 -5.30 -23.92 -2.76
N ARG A 247 -4.07 -23.65 -3.20
CA ARG A 247 -2.87 -23.67 -2.32
C ARG A 247 -2.98 -22.64 -1.20
N TYR A 248 -3.42 -21.44 -1.55
CA TYR A 248 -3.64 -20.40 -0.55
C TYR A 248 -4.68 -20.82 0.49
N LEU A 249 -5.81 -21.36 0.07
CA LEU A 249 -6.88 -21.80 0.96
C LEU A 249 -6.44 -22.96 1.86
N ALA A 250 -5.71 -23.91 1.31
CA ALA A 250 -5.12 -25.02 2.10
C ALA A 250 -4.17 -24.51 3.17
N ALA A 251 -3.35 -23.49 2.85
CA ALA A 251 -2.47 -22.85 3.83
C ALA A 251 -3.24 -22.12 4.92
N VAL A 252 -4.29 -21.37 4.57
CA VAL A 252 -5.17 -20.72 5.57
C VAL A 252 -5.80 -21.74 6.49
N ALA A 253 -6.29 -22.86 5.95
CA ALA A 253 -6.87 -23.96 6.73
C ALA A 253 -5.85 -24.62 7.69
N ALA A 254 -4.62 -24.83 7.22
CA ALA A 254 -3.54 -25.35 8.05
C ALA A 254 -3.20 -24.38 9.19
N LEU A 255 -2.96 -23.11 8.88
CA LEU A 255 -2.69 -22.07 9.88
C LEU A 255 -3.81 -21.94 10.91
N ALA A 256 -5.07 -22.05 10.47
CA ALA A 256 -6.21 -21.99 11.38
C ALA A 256 -6.21 -23.16 12.38
N ARG A 257 -5.96 -24.39 11.93
CA ARG A 257 -5.89 -25.57 12.80
C ARG A 257 -4.68 -25.52 13.73
N ASP A 258 -3.50 -25.25 13.20
CA ASP A 258 -2.22 -25.37 13.92
C ASP A 258 -2.07 -24.28 15.00
N HIS A 259 -2.71 -23.13 14.81
CA HIS A 259 -2.61 -21.99 15.73
C HIS A 259 -3.94 -21.64 16.41
N GLY A 260 -5.02 -22.40 16.20
CA GLY A 260 -6.33 -22.15 16.79
C GLY A 260 -6.87 -20.78 16.36
N ALA A 261 -6.71 -20.41 15.08
CA ALA A 261 -7.24 -19.15 14.60
C ALA A 261 -8.77 -19.21 14.50
N THR A 262 -9.42 -18.09 14.85
CA THR A 262 -10.88 -17.97 14.85
C THR A 262 -11.39 -16.94 13.87
N ARG A 263 -10.56 -15.98 13.47
CA ARG A 263 -10.95 -14.87 12.58
C ARG A 263 -9.98 -14.71 11.44
N TYR A 264 -10.52 -14.23 10.34
CA TYR A 264 -9.80 -13.85 9.12
C TYR A 264 -10.09 -12.40 8.76
N PHE A 265 -9.10 -11.52 8.90
CA PHE A 265 -9.19 -10.12 8.52
C PHE A 265 -8.94 -9.98 7.03
N ALA A 266 -10.01 -9.75 6.28
CA ALA A 266 -9.95 -9.68 4.83
C ALA A 266 -9.19 -8.44 4.34
N HIS A 267 -8.30 -8.64 3.37
CA HIS A 267 -7.72 -7.53 2.62
C HIS A 267 -8.80 -6.88 1.73
N ARG A 268 -8.75 -5.56 1.58
CA ARG A 268 -9.79 -4.78 0.84
C ARG A 268 -10.03 -5.21 -0.61
N ARG A 269 -9.04 -5.87 -1.25
CA ARG A 269 -9.13 -6.35 -2.65
C ARG A 269 -9.60 -7.79 -2.76
N GLU A 270 -9.80 -8.48 -1.66
CA GLU A 270 -10.23 -9.88 -1.72
C GLU A 270 -11.64 -10.01 -2.24
N SER A 271 -11.82 -10.96 -3.16
CA SER A 271 -13.09 -11.24 -3.79
C SER A 271 -14.09 -11.86 -2.81
N ALA A 272 -15.37 -11.59 -3.00
CA ALA A 272 -16.43 -12.20 -2.19
C ALA A 272 -16.41 -13.74 -2.29
N THR A 273 -16.13 -14.29 -3.46
CA THR A 273 -16.03 -15.73 -3.69
C THR A 273 -14.92 -16.36 -2.84
N LYS A 274 -13.72 -15.79 -2.84
CA LYS A 274 -12.60 -16.28 -2.00
C LYS A 274 -12.97 -16.22 -0.52
N LEU A 275 -13.55 -15.12 -0.06
CA LEU A 275 -13.90 -14.95 1.35
C LEU A 275 -15.01 -15.91 1.78
N HIS A 276 -15.96 -16.19 0.89
CA HIS A 276 -16.99 -17.21 1.14
C HIS A 276 -16.35 -18.61 1.28
N ARG A 277 -15.44 -18.98 0.39
CA ARG A 277 -14.70 -20.25 0.49
C ARG A 277 -13.93 -20.35 1.80
N ILE A 278 -13.22 -19.29 2.21
CA ILE A 278 -12.50 -19.28 3.48
C ILE A 278 -13.47 -19.53 4.64
N ALA A 279 -14.60 -18.82 4.71
CA ALA A 279 -15.56 -19.00 5.78
C ALA A 279 -16.13 -20.43 5.81
N THR A 280 -16.51 -20.99 4.67
CA THR A 280 -17.18 -22.31 4.60
C THR A 280 -16.20 -23.47 4.77
N GLU A 281 -14.98 -23.38 4.23
CA GLU A 281 -14.02 -24.48 4.28
C GLU A 281 -13.17 -24.50 5.55
N THR A 282 -13.01 -23.35 6.22
CA THR A 282 -12.17 -23.26 7.43
C THR A 282 -12.94 -22.98 8.72
N GLY A 283 -14.20 -22.55 8.64
CA GLY A 283 -14.99 -22.12 9.80
C GLY A 283 -14.55 -20.78 10.40
N LEU A 284 -13.63 -20.06 9.78
CA LEU A 284 -13.17 -18.75 10.28
C LEU A 284 -14.26 -17.68 10.13
N GLU A 285 -14.40 -16.84 11.15
CA GLU A 285 -15.16 -15.60 11.05
C GLU A 285 -14.44 -14.63 10.12
N VAL A 286 -15.03 -14.30 8.98
CA VAL A 286 -14.47 -13.34 8.03
C VAL A 286 -14.86 -11.93 8.43
N VAL A 287 -13.87 -11.14 8.83
CA VAL A 287 -14.02 -9.73 9.19
C VAL A 287 -13.53 -8.85 8.04
N ARG A 288 -14.38 -7.94 7.56
CA ARG A 288 -13.97 -6.89 6.62
C ARG A 288 -13.63 -5.61 7.39
N PRO A 289 -12.34 -5.25 7.51
CA PRO A 289 -11.93 -4.06 8.27
C PRO A 289 -12.52 -2.79 7.68
N ASP A 290 -13.00 -1.92 8.54
CA ASP A 290 -13.54 -0.61 8.19
C ASP A 290 -12.52 0.54 8.40
N LEU A 291 -11.35 0.23 8.89
CA LEU A 291 -10.18 1.07 9.10
C LEU A 291 -8.90 0.32 8.67
N PRO A 292 -7.75 0.99 8.55
CA PRO A 292 -6.46 0.31 8.42
C PRO A 292 -6.25 -0.74 9.50
N LEU A 293 -5.61 -1.84 9.12
CA LEU A 293 -5.47 -3.01 9.98
C LEU A 293 -4.72 -2.70 11.29
N GLU A 294 -3.77 -1.79 11.23
CA GLU A 294 -3.01 -1.31 12.37
C GLU A 294 -3.93 -0.71 13.45
N LEU A 295 -4.92 0.06 13.03
CA LEU A 295 -5.93 0.63 13.94
C LEU A 295 -6.90 -0.43 14.45
N ILE A 296 -7.36 -1.35 13.59
CA ILE A 296 -8.24 -2.45 13.96
C ILE A 296 -7.57 -3.33 15.02
N ALA A 297 -6.32 -3.72 14.77
CA ALA A 297 -5.57 -4.55 15.69
C ALA A 297 -5.31 -3.84 17.03
N ARG A 298 -5.01 -2.54 16.99
CA ARG A 298 -4.76 -1.75 18.22
C ARG A 298 -6.03 -1.46 19.01
N ARG A 299 -7.16 -1.22 18.37
CA ARG A 299 -8.47 -1.10 19.06
C ARG A 299 -8.91 -2.41 19.70
N GLY A 300 -8.58 -3.50 19.05
CA GLY A 300 -9.03 -4.82 19.45
C GLY A 300 -10.57 -5.03 19.35
N PRO A 301 -11.04 -6.18 19.78
CA PRO A 301 -10.26 -7.28 20.32
C PRO A 301 -9.35 -7.92 19.28
N VAL A 302 -8.18 -8.43 19.68
CA VAL A 302 -7.19 -9.07 18.81
C VAL A 302 -6.67 -10.35 19.42
N GLY A 303 -6.35 -11.36 18.62
CA GLY A 303 -5.74 -12.60 19.06
C GLY A 303 -4.35 -12.38 19.64
N ARG A 304 -3.89 -13.29 20.49
CA ARG A 304 -2.51 -13.25 21.04
C ARG A 304 -1.45 -13.43 19.96
N LEU A 305 -1.83 -13.95 18.82
CA LEU A 305 -1.00 -14.13 17.65
C LEU A 305 -1.72 -13.62 16.41
N VAL A 306 -1.07 -12.79 15.63
CA VAL A 306 -1.53 -12.36 14.30
C VAL A 306 -0.68 -13.04 13.25
N LEU A 307 -1.31 -13.87 12.43
CA LEU A 307 -0.71 -14.62 11.34
C LEU A 307 -0.89 -13.84 10.04
N SER A 308 0.16 -13.68 9.26
CA SER A 308 0.11 -12.99 7.97
C SER A 308 0.85 -13.78 6.90
N PHE A 309 0.58 -13.45 5.65
CA PHE A 309 1.42 -13.83 4.51
C PHE A 309 2.34 -12.63 4.16
N PRO A 310 3.38 -12.83 3.31
CA PRO A 310 4.28 -11.75 2.94
C PRO A 310 3.53 -10.54 2.39
N SER A 311 3.54 -9.47 3.14
CA SER A 311 2.90 -8.19 2.82
C SER A 311 3.48 -7.09 3.71
N THR A 312 3.16 -5.84 3.44
CA THR A 312 3.68 -4.70 4.22
C THR A 312 3.27 -4.71 5.69
N VAL A 313 2.20 -5.42 6.05
CA VAL A 313 1.74 -5.53 7.44
C VAL A 313 2.76 -6.21 8.37
N VAL A 314 3.70 -6.98 7.83
CA VAL A 314 4.78 -7.58 8.62
C VAL A 314 5.77 -6.53 9.16
N HIS A 315 5.79 -5.35 8.57
CA HIS A 315 6.60 -4.23 9.06
C HIS A 315 5.79 -3.27 9.94
N THR A 316 4.49 -3.15 9.71
CA THR A 316 3.65 -2.16 10.40
C THR A 316 3.03 -2.70 11.69
N LEU A 317 2.50 -3.93 11.67
CA LEU A 317 1.82 -4.51 12.84
C LEU A 317 2.72 -4.69 14.08
N PRO A 318 3.98 -5.16 13.97
CA PRO A 318 4.85 -5.25 15.14
C PRO A 318 5.06 -3.91 15.82
N LEU A 319 5.11 -2.82 15.06
CA LEU A 319 5.24 -1.45 15.58
C LEU A 319 3.93 -0.97 16.21
N ALA A 320 2.81 -1.12 15.49
CA ALA A 320 1.50 -0.72 16.00
C ALA A 320 1.08 -1.51 17.26
N LEU A 321 1.52 -2.76 17.39
CA LEU A 321 1.24 -3.65 18.53
C LEU A 321 2.37 -3.70 19.56
N ALA A 322 3.37 -2.85 19.46
CA ALA A 322 4.48 -2.80 20.41
C ALA A 322 3.96 -2.64 21.85
N GLY A 323 4.54 -3.42 22.78
CA GLY A 323 4.19 -3.39 24.19
C GLY A 323 2.83 -4.03 24.56
N THR A 324 2.13 -4.69 23.64
CA THR A 324 0.80 -5.30 23.89
C THR A 324 0.85 -6.78 24.25
N GLY A 325 1.98 -7.44 24.04
CA GLY A 325 2.09 -8.90 24.18
C GLY A 325 1.48 -9.69 23.02
N VAL A 326 1.03 -9.02 21.94
CA VAL A 326 0.58 -9.69 20.72
C VAL A 326 1.79 -10.06 19.87
N GLY A 327 1.91 -11.34 19.54
CA GLY A 327 2.90 -11.83 18.59
C GLY A 327 2.44 -11.60 17.13
N VAL A 328 3.38 -11.33 16.24
CA VAL A 328 3.13 -11.32 14.79
C VAL A 328 3.96 -12.41 14.14
N ALA A 329 3.34 -13.20 13.26
CA ALA A 329 4.04 -14.24 12.52
C ALA A 329 3.71 -14.14 11.02
N VAL A 330 4.67 -14.50 10.18
CA VAL A 330 4.52 -14.55 8.72
C VAL A 330 4.74 -15.97 8.23
N CYS A 331 3.77 -16.46 7.46
CA CYS A 331 3.87 -17.73 6.75
C CYS A 331 4.50 -17.46 5.38
N ASP A 332 5.62 -18.10 5.10
CA ASP A 332 6.28 -17.99 3.79
C ASP A 332 5.39 -18.56 2.68
N ILE A 333 5.56 -18.07 1.47
CA ILE A 333 4.93 -18.61 0.27
C ILE A 333 5.88 -19.64 -0.35
N ASP A 334 5.40 -20.88 -0.48
CA ASP A 334 6.15 -21.90 -1.19
C ASP A 334 6.21 -21.58 -2.68
N PRO A 335 7.36 -21.72 -3.34
CA PRO A 335 7.47 -21.51 -4.78
C PRO A 335 6.46 -22.32 -5.62
N THR A 336 6.02 -23.47 -5.15
CA THR A 336 5.00 -24.31 -5.82
C THR A 336 3.60 -23.69 -5.79
N TRP A 337 3.36 -22.67 -4.98
CA TRP A 337 2.08 -21.95 -4.96
C TRP A 337 2.02 -20.84 -6.01
N LEU A 338 3.16 -20.50 -6.59
CA LEU A 338 3.24 -19.41 -7.56
C LEU A 338 2.64 -19.86 -8.89
N THR A 339 1.85 -19.01 -9.49
CA THR A 339 1.27 -19.24 -10.81
C THR A 339 2.25 -18.81 -11.90
N SER A 340 2.00 -19.21 -13.14
CA SER A 340 2.75 -18.73 -14.31
C SER A 340 2.65 -17.20 -14.54
N LYS A 341 1.75 -16.51 -13.83
CA LYS A 341 1.62 -15.04 -13.86
C LYS A 341 2.50 -14.35 -12.83
N ALA A 342 3.12 -15.09 -11.91
CA ALA A 342 4.07 -14.53 -10.96
C ALA A 342 5.29 -14.00 -11.71
N SER A 343 5.56 -12.71 -11.58
CA SER A 343 6.76 -12.13 -12.17
C SER A 343 7.96 -12.33 -11.24
N PRO A 344 9.20 -12.38 -11.77
CA PRO A 344 10.42 -12.47 -10.95
C PRO A 344 10.49 -11.35 -9.89
N ARG A 345 9.90 -10.20 -10.19
CA ARG A 345 9.81 -9.08 -9.25
C ARG A 345 8.82 -9.35 -8.11
N ALA A 346 7.70 -10.04 -8.38
CA ALA A 346 6.78 -10.46 -7.33
C ALA A 346 7.45 -11.47 -6.38
N GLU A 347 8.21 -12.42 -6.92
CA GLU A 347 8.97 -13.40 -6.16
C GLU A 347 10.03 -12.72 -5.27
N SER A 348 10.82 -11.82 -5.86
CA SER A 348 11.82 -11.03 -5.13
C SER A 348 11.17 -10.18 -4.04
N PHE A 349 9.98 -9.65 -4.29
CA PHE A 349 9.23 -8.90 -3.28
C PHE A 349 8.80 -9.81 -2.12
N LEU A 350 8.22 -10.97 -2.41
CA LEU A 350 7.75 -11.90 -1.36
C LEU A 350 8.90 -12.34 -0.45
N SER A 351 10.04 -12.70 -1.03
CA SER A 351 11.23 -13.10 -0.26
C SER A 351 11.88 -11.92 0.48
N GLY A 352 11.92 -10.74 -0.15
CA GLY A 352 12.49 -9.53 0.43
C GLY A 352 11.71 -9.01 1.63
N VAL A 353 10.38 -9.03 1.57
CA VAL A 353 9.50 -8.58 2.66
C VAL A 353 9.73 -9.43 3.91
N THR A 354 9.74 -10.74 3.78
CA THR A 354 9.98 -11.64 4.93
C THR A 354 11.40 -11.56 5.43
N GLY A 355 12.38 -11.40 4.54
CA GLY A 355 13.81 -11.31 4.91
C GLY A 355 14.15 -10.05 5.70
N THR A 356 13.41 -8.96 5.54
CA THR A 356 13.65 -7.68 6.20
C THR A 356 12.73 -7.40 7.39
N ALA A 357 11.74 -8.27 7.65
CA ALA A 357 10.81 -8.11 8.77
C ALA A 357 11.52 -8.26 10.12
N ARG A 358 11.25 -7.33 11.05
CA ARG A 358 11.81 -7.33 12.40
C ARG A 358 10.72 -7.59 13.44
N GLY A 359 11.03 -8.35 14.47
CA GLY A 359 10.06 -8.66 15.54
C GLY A 359 8.92 -9.59 15.07
N VAL A 360 9.11 -10.32 13.96
CA VAL A 360 8.14 -11.23 13.37
C VAL A 360 8.68 -12.65 13.40
N ARG A 361 7.86 -13.60 13.88
CA ARG A 361 8.17 -15.02 13.80
C ARG A 361 7.92 -15.53 12.38
N ARG A 362 8.91 -16.18 11.77
CA ARG A 362 8.72 -16.84 10.48
C ARG A 362 8.16 -18.24 10.68
N LEU A 363 7.15 -18.56 9.91
CA LEU A 363 6.57 -19.90 9.82
C LEU A 363 6.87 -20.46 8.42
N PRO A 364 7.26 -21.75 8.33
CA PRO A 364 7.45 -22.38 7.03
C PRO A 364 6.11 -22.37 6.25
N ALA A 365 6.19 -22.43 4.94
CA ALA A 365 5.02 -22.66 4.11
C ALA A 365 4.32 -23.97 4.54
N ALA A 366 3.01 -23.95 4.67
CA ALA A 366 2.25 -25.16 4.98
C ALA A 366 2.48 -26.21 3.87
N PRO A 367 2.72 -27.49 4.22
CA PRO A 367 2.92 -28.53 3.23
C PRO A 367 1.72 -28.61 2.29
N ALA A 368 1.99 -28.86 1.00
CA ALA A 368 0.95 -29.06 0.02
C ALA A 368 0.01 -30.21 0.48
N PRO A 369 -1.32 -30.06 0.35
CA PRO A 369 -2.20 -31.20 0.56
C PRO A 369 -1.76 -32.33 -0.38
N PRO A 370 -1.80 -33.60 0.06
CA PRO A 370 -1.50 -34.71 -0.83
C PRO A 370 -2.38 -34.59 -2.07
N SER A 371 -1.78 -34.67 -3.23
CA SER A 371 -2.52 -34.72 -4.50
C SER A 371 -3.60 -35.78 -4.36
N ALA A 372 -4.85 -35.44 -4.63
CA ALA A 372 -5.91 -36.42 -4.66
C ALA A 372 -5.45 -37.58 -5.56
N PRO A 373 -5.62 -38.86 -5.13
CA PRO A 373 -5.22 -39.98 -5.96
C PRO A 373 -5.88 -39.81 -7.32
N GLY A 374 -5.06 -39.73 -8.36
CA GLY A 374 -5.54 -39.60 -9.73
C GLY A 374 -6.57 -40.69 -9.99
N THR A 375 -7.72 -40.31 -10.46
CA THR A 375 -8.74 -41.23 -10.94
C THR A 375 -8.02 -42.19 -11.91
N PRO A 376 -8.06 -43.53 -11.70
CA PRO A 376 -7.42 -44.45 -12.63
C PRO A 376 -7.96 -44.17 -14.03
N GLY A 377 -7.03 -43.96 -14.96
CA GLY A 377 -7.35 -43.61 -16.33
C GLY A 377 -8.43 -44.55 -16.91
N ALA A 378 -9.48 -43.93 -17.39
CA ALA A 378 -10.40 -44.61 -18.27
C ALA A 378 -9.58 -45.01 -19.51
N GLU A 379 -9.44 -46.32 -19.70
CA GLU A 379 -8.85 -46.94 -20.86
C GLU A 379 -9.60 -46.48 -22.12
N PRO A 380 -8.93 -46.03 -23.18
CA PRO A 380 -9.62 -45.58 -24.37
C PRO A 380 -10.32 -46.78 -25.02
N PRO A 381 -11.55 -46.64 -25.54
CA PRO A 381 -12.27 -47.73 -26.17
C PRO A 381 -11.51 -48.28 -27.40
N HIS A 382 -11.33 -49.55 -27.43
CA HIS A 382 -10.79 -50.30 -28.56
C HIS A 382 -11.60 -49.99 -29.84
N VAL A 383 -10.97 -49.35 -30.80
CA VAL A 383 -11.53 -49.16 -32.14
C VAL A 383 -11.17 -50.38 -32.94
N THR A 384 -12.16 -51.20 -33.26
CA THR A 384 -12.07 -52.27 -34.26
C THR A 384 -12.04 -51.64 -35.67
N PRO A 385 -11.17 -52.09 -36.58
CA PRO A 385 -11.17 -51.59 -37.95
C PRO A 385 -12.26 -52.26 -38.79
N GLU A 386 -13.22 -51.50 -39.27
CA GLU A 386 -14.15 -51.92 -40.29
C GLU A 386 -13.64 -51.62 -41.70
N ALA A 387 -13.94 -52.53 -42.58
CA ALA A 387 -13.33 -52.69 -43.87
C ALA A 387 -13.73 -51.64 -44.93
N THR A 388 -12.79 -51.46 -45.82
CA THR A 388 -12.81 -50.82 -47.14
C THR A 388 -14.11 -51.01 -47.98
N GLY A 389 -14.62 -49.86 -48.47
CA GLY A 389 -15.55 -49.78 -49.59
C GLY A 389 -15.34 -48.54 -50.39
N THR A 390 -14.82 -48.65 -51.60
CA THR A 390 -14.52 -47.63 -52.60
C THR A 390 -15.79 -47.30 -53.44
N PRO A 391 -15.73 -46.36 -54.43
CA PRO A 391 -16.39 -45.09 -54.35
C PRO A 391 -17.54 -44.95 -55.34
N ASP A 392 -18.37 -43.96 -55.20
CA ASP A 392 -19.15 -43.54 -56.39
C ASP A 392 -19.24 -42.01 -56.46
N SER A 393 -19.13 -41.54 -57.66
CA SER A 393 -19.11 -40.24 -58.22
C SER A 393 -20.47 -39.53 -58.20
N GLY A 394 -20.54 -38.24 -57.97
CA GLY A 394 -21.82 -37.56 -58.24
C GLY A 394 -21.84 -36.06 -57.93
N ASN A 395 -21.16 -35.30 -58.73
CA ASN A 395 -21.51 -33.98 -59.29
C ASN A 395 -22.86 -33.37 -58.89
N LYS A 396 -22.86 -32.11 -58.43
CA LYS A 396 -23.58 -30.92 -58.94
C LYS A 396 -23.71 -29.82 -57.89
N ARG A 397 -23.04 -28.72 -58.15
CA ARG A 397 -23.56 -27.37 -58.41
C ARG A 397 -24.89 -27.00 -57.70
N ASN A 398 -24.91 -25.99 -56.90
CA ASN A 398 -25.33 -24.58 -57.09
C ASN A 398 -25.58 -23.86 -55.75
N ARG A 399 -25.03 -22.69 -55.66
CA ARG A 399 -25.66 -21.34 -55.48
C ARG A 399 -26.75 -21.25 -54.39
N TYR A 400 -26.50 -20.52 -53.37
CA TYR A 400 -26.86 -19.05 -53.15
C TYR A 400 -26.10 -18.57 -51.94
#